data_f6f74ece52e64211a57de061c43c93cd
#
_entry.id   f6f74ece52e64211a57de061c43c93cd
#
_cell.length_a   1.000
_cell.length_b   1.000
_cell.length_c   1.000
_cell.angle_alpha   90.00
_cell.angle_beta   90.00
_cell.angle_gamma   90.00
#
_symmetry.space_group_name_H-M   'P 1'
#
loop_
_entity.id
_entity.type
_entity.pdbx_description
1 polymer ?
#
loop_
_entity_poly.entity_id
_entity_poly.type
_entity_poly.pdbx_seq_one_letter_code
_entity_poly.pdbx_strand_id
1 'polypeptide(L)'
;TDFTQVNHQINEVLVSRSVRLLDPQPSDRVADLFCGLGNFSLPLARRSREVLGIEGSPTLTARAAANAAANGLGEKTRFQAANLFNMTLPAWQALGRFDRVLIDPPREGALELAKAIAEDPWKIPRIVYVSCNPATLARDASLLVHTGGYRLRSAGVINMFPHTSHVESMAVFE
;
A
#
# COMPACT_ATOMS: atom_id res chain seq x y z
N THR A 1 -4.80 16.27 22.96
CA THR A 1 -3.94 17.11 22.10
C THR A 1 -2.56 16.50 21.93
N ASP A 2 -1.85 16.18 23.03
CA ASP A 2 -0.51 15.57 22.95
C ASP A 2 -0.57 14.19 22.30
N PHE A 3 -1.58 13.39 22.64
CA PHE A 3 -1.79 12.07 22.05
C PHE A 3 -2.05 12.18 20.53
N THR A 4 -2.86 13.14 20.12
CA THR A 4 -3.15 13.39 18.70
C THR A 4 -1.90 13.82 17.95
N GLN A 5 -1.06 14.67 18.54
CA GLN A 5 0.19 15.11 17.93
C GLN A 5 1.19 13.96 17.78
N VAL A 6 1.30 13.11 18.81
CA VAL A 6 2.18 11.94 18.75
C VAL A 6 1.72 10.97 17.66
N ASN A 7 0.41 10.70 17.55
CA ASN A 7 -0.14 9.87 16.49
C ASN A 7 0.15 10.44 15.09
N HIS A 8 0.01 11.74 14.92
CA HIS A 8 0.26 12.41 13.66
C HIS A 8 1.74 12.27 13.26
N GLN A 9 2.66 12.50 14.20
CA GLN A 9 4.10 12.35 13.96
C GLN A 9 4.49 10.92 13.60
N ILE A 10 3.95 9.93 14.29
CA ILE A 10 4.21 8.52 14.03
C ILE A 10 3.69 8.15 12.65
N ASN A 11 2.49 8.61 12.28
CA ASN A 11 1.93 8.37 10.97
C ASN A 11 2.79 8.98 9.86
N GLU A 12 3.30 10.19 10.06
CA GLU A 12 4.23 10.82 9.10
C GLU A 12 5.51 10.01 8.93
N VAL A 13 6.07 9.49 10.02
CA VAL A 13 7.25 8.62 9.96
C VAL A 13 6.95 7.35 9.18
N LEU A 14 5.80 6.72 9.43
CA LEU A 14 5.37 5.51 8.73
C LEU A 14 5.24 5.78 7.22
N VAL A 15 4.54 6.85 6.85
CA VAL A 15 4.37 7.24 5.44
C VAL A 15 5.72 7.52 4.79
N SER A 16 6.56 8.32 5.44
CA SER A 16 7.87 8.69 4.90
C SER A 16 8.75 7.45 4.67
N ARG A 17 8.81 6.53 5.63
CA ARG A 17 9.59 5.30 5.49
C ARG A 17 9.06 4.40 4.39
N SER A 18 7.74 4.23 4.33
CA SER A 18 7.10 3.38 3.32
C SER A 18 7.37 3.90 1.91
N VAL A 19 7.24 5.20 1.71
CA VAL A 19 7.52 5.85 0.42
C VAL A 19 8.98 5.68 0.04
N ARG A 20 9.89 5.87 0.99
CA ARG A 20 11.33 5.69 0.74
C ARG A 20 11.67 4.25 0.37
N LEU A 21 11.10 3.28 1.08
CA LEU A 21 11.33 1.86 0.79
C LEU A 21 10.75 1.46 -0.57
N LEU A 22 9.58 1.99 -0.91
CA LEU A 22 8.98 1.74 -2.23
C LEU A 22 9.81 2.37 -3.34
N ASP A 23 10.39 3.52 -3.08
CA ASP A 23 11.27 4.27 -3.99
C ASP A 23 10.68 4.45 -5.38
N PRO A 24 9.50 5.07 -5.51
CA PRO A 24 8.90 5.28 -6.81
C PRO A 24 9.75 6.21 -7.68
N GLN A 25 9.82 5.89 -8.98
CA GLN A 25 10.55 6.66 -9.95
C GLN A 25 9.61 7.53 -10.78
N PRO A 26 10.09 8.62 -11.43
CA PRO A 26 9.22 9.55 -12.16
C PRO A 26 8.40 8.93 -13.28
N SER A 27 8.84 7.82 -13.86
CA SER A 27 8.12 7.12 -14.92
C SER A 27 7.19 6.01 -14.41
N ASP A 28 7.16 5.77 -13.09
CA ASP A 28 6.44 4.63 -12.52
C ASP A 28 4.94 4.84 -12.44
N ARG A 29 4.21 3.75 -12.68
CA ARG A 29 2.81 3.61 -12.37
C ARG A 29 2.70 2.84 -11.04
N VAL A 30 2.07 3.46 -10.05
CA VAL A 30 2.04 2.96 -8.67
C VAL A 30 0.62 2.63 -8.27
N ALA A 31 0.43 1.51 -7.56
CA ALA A 31 -0.84 1.21 -6.90
C ALA A 31 -0.69 1.43 -5.39
N ASP A 32 -1.68 2.10 -4.81
CA ASP A 32 -1.82 2.30 -3.37
C ASP A 32 -3.09 1.56 -2.93
N LEU A 33 -2.92 0.36 -2.39
CA LEU A 33 -4.02 -0.55 -2.08
C LEU A 33 -4.41 -0.43 -0.62
N PHE A 34 -5.71 -0.32 -0.36
CA PHE A 34 -6.29 0.11 0.92
C PHE A 34 -5.90 1.57 1.22
N CYS A 35 -6.12 2.45 0.24
CA CYS A 35 -5.56 3.80 0.29
C CYS A 35 -6.25 4.75 1.27
N GLY A 36 -7.46 4.44 1.73
CA GLY A 36 -8.19 5.30 2.66
C GLY A 36 -8.34 6.72 2.11
N LEU A 37 -7.91 7.71 2.88
CA LEU A 37 -7.94 9.13 2.51
C LEU A 37 -6.79 9.55 1.58
N GLY A 38 -5.91 8.63 1.21
CA GLY A 38 -4.80 8.93 0.30
C GLY A 38 -3.53 9.42 1.00
N ASN A 39 -3.32 9.04 2.26
CA ASN A 39 -2.15 9.48 3.02
C ASN A 39 -0.83 9.04 2.38
N PHE A 40 -0.78 7.86 1.76
CA PHE A 40 0.37 7.41 0.97
C PHE A 40 0.27 7.89 -0.47
N SER A 41 -0.95 7.96 -1.03
CA SER A 41 -1.16 8.28 -2.44
C SER A 41 -0.56 9.64 -2.82
N LEU A 42 -0.72 10.65 -1.98
CA LEU A 42 -0.24 12.00 -2.30
C LEU A 42 1.29 12.07 -2.38
N PRO A 43 2.05 11.62 -1.37
CA PRO A 43 3.52 11.62 -1.49
C PRO A 43 4.02 10.69 -2.59
N LEU A 44 3.35 9.57 -2.87
CA LEU A 44 3.69 8.70 -3.99
C LEU A 44 3.50 9.41 -5.34
N ALA A 45 2.40 10.15 -5.49
CA ALA A 45 2.09 10.87 -6.72
C ALA A 45 3.12 11.97 -7.03
N ARG A 46 3.70 12.60 -6.00
CA ARG A 46 4.73 13.61 -6.20
C ARG A 46 6.02 13.05 -6.80
N ARG A 47 6.25 11.75 -6.68
CA ARG A 47 7.50 11.09 -7.08
C ARG A 47 7.34 10.12 -8.25
N SER A 48 6.13 9.91 -8.75
CA SER A 48 5.84 8.94 -9.79
C SER A 48 5.09 9.57 -10.96
N ARG A 49 4.87 8.80 -12.02
CA ARG A 49 4.07 9.25 -13.16
C ARG A 49 2.59 9.32 -12.80
N GLU A 50 2.07 8.27 -12.15
CA GLU A 50 0.68 8.24 -11.72
C GLU A 50 0.48 7.24 -10.57
N VAL A 51 -0.56 7.45 -9.78
CA VAL A 51 -0.97 6.56 -8.70
C VAL A 51 -2.42 6.17 -8.90
N LEU A 52 -2.71 4.87 -8.80
CA LEU A 52 -4.06 4.33 -8.67
C LEU A 52 -4.25 3.94 -7.20
N GLY A 53 -5.14 4.65 -6.49
CA GLY A 53 -5.54 4.31 -5.14
C GLY A 53 -6.83 3.49 -5.16
N ILE A 54 -6.85 2.37 -4.44
CA ILE A 54 -8.04 1.51 -4.34
C ILE A 54 -8.41 1.36 -2.87
N GLU A 55 -9.70 1.53 -2.58
CA GLU A 55 -10.24 1.53 -1.24
C GLU A 55 -11.68 1.02 -1.28
N GLY A 56 -12.10 0.26 -0.25
CA GLY A 56 -13.45 -0.31 -0.21
C GLY A 56 -14.57 0.70 -0.01
N SER A 57 -14.27 1.85 0.59
CA SER A 57 -15.27 2.87 0.89
C SER A 57 -15.34 3.93 -0.21
N PRO A 58 -16.49 4.07 -0.92
CA PRO A 58 -16.67 5.14 -1.90
C PRO A 58 -16.54 6.54 -1.28
N THR A 59 -16.97 6.70 -0.02
CA THR A 59 -16.83 7.97 0.70
C THR A 59 -15.37 8.34 0.85
N LEU A 60 -14.51 7.37 1.22
CA LEU A 60 -13.07 7.62 1.37
C LEU A 60 -12.40 7.90 0.04
N THR A 61 -12.76 7.19 -1.03
CA THR A 61 -12.17 7.45 -2.34
C THR A 61 -12.55 8.84 -2.87
N ALA A 62 -13.77 9.29 -2.63
CA ALA A 62 -14.19 10.64 -3.00
C ALA A 62 -13.39 11.70 -2.22
N ARG A 63 -13.17 11.49 -0.94
CA ARG A 63 -12.37 12.40 -0.11
C ARG A 63 -10.89 12.38 -0.50
N ALA A 64 -10.36 11.22 -0.85
CA ALA A 64 -8.98 11.10 -1.35
C ALA A 64 -8.81 11.88 -2.65
N ALA A 65 -9.76 11.76 -3.58
CA ALA A 65 -9.74 12.49 -4.83
C ALA A 65 -9.80 14.01 -4.61
N ALA A 66 -10.66 14.46 -3.68
CA ALA A 66 -10.75 15.88 -3.33
C ALA A 66 -9.44 16.40 -2.71
N ASN A 67 -8.82 15.61 -1.83
CA ASN A 67 -7.52 15.96 -1.25
C ASN A 67 -6.42 16.05 -2.31
N ALA A 68 -6.41 15.13 -3.25
CA ALA A 68 -5.44 15.16 -4.35
C ALA A 68 -5.62 16.40 -5.22
N ALA A 69 -6.85 16.72 -5.58
CA ALA A 69 -7.15 17.93 -6.36
C ALA A 69 -6.72 19.19 -5.62
N ALA A 70 -7.02 19.28 -4.32
CA ALA A 70 -6.64 20.42 -3.48
C ALA A 70 -5.11 20.60 -3.38
N ASN A 71 -4.34 19.53 -3.58
CA ASN A 71 -2.87 19.56 -3.54
C ASN A 71 -2.23 19.61 -4.94
N GLY A 72 -3.01 19.84 -5.98
CA GLY A 72 -2.49 19.94 -7.35
C GLY A 72 -2.10 18.59 -7.96
N LEU A 73 -2.59 17.48 -7.41
CA LEU A 73 -2.22 16.12 -7.83
C LEU A 73 -3.38 15.38 -8.53
N GLY A 74 -4.45 16.08 -8.88
CA GLY A 74 -5.63 15.48 -9.48
C GLY A 74 -5.37 14.77 -10.81
N GLU A 75 -4.42 15.28 -11.60
CA GLU A 75 -4.07 14.67 -12.89
C GLU A 75 -3.16 13.46 -12.76
N LYS A 76 -2.46 13.34 -11.63
CA LYS A 76 -1.51 12.23 -11.35
C LYS A 76 -2.12 11.12 -10.54
N THR A 77 -3.37 11.26 -10.12
CA THR A 77 -4.04 10.28 -9.26
C THR A 77 -5.35 9.82 -9.86
N ARG A 78 -5.69 8.56 -9.59
CA ARG A 78 -7.01 7.98 -9.82
C ARG A 78 -7.38 7.23 -8.57
N PHE A 79 -8.65 7.33 -8.16
CA PHE A 79 -9.15 6.62 -6.98
C PHE A 79 -10.36 5.79 -7.39
N GLN A 80 -10.37 4.53 -6.98
CA GLN A 80 -11.39 3.57 -7.36
C GLN A 80 -11.89 2.84 -6.12
N ALA A 81 -13.21 2.78 -5.95
CA ALA A 81 -13.81 1.97 -4.91
C ALA A 81 -13.91 0.52 -5.39
N ALA A 82 -13.32 -0.41 -4.63
CA ALA A 82 -13.40 -1.83 -4.92
C ALA A 82 -13.12 -2.62 -3.65
N ASN A 83 -13.72 -3.81 -3.56
CA ASN A 83 -13.48 -4.72 -2.44
C ASN A 83 -12.21 -5.54 -2.69
N LEU A 84 -11.12 -5.12 -2.08
CA LEU A 84 -9.83 -5.79 -2.22
C LEU A 84 -9.77 -7.17 -1.53
N PHE A 85 -10.71 -7.46 -0.62
CA PHE A 85 -10.80 -8.78 0.01
C PHE A 85 -11.31 -9.86 -0.94
N ASN A 86 -11.99 -9.45 -2.02
CA ASN A 86 -12.54 -10.35 -3.04
C ASN A 86 -11.79 -10.26 -4.37
N MET A 87 -10.55 -9.80 -4.34
CA MET A 87 -9.75 -9.64 -5.57
C MET A 87 -9.55 -11.00 -6.24
N THR A 88 -9.74 -11.02 -7.56
CA THR A 88 -9.47 -12.17 -8.41
C THR A 88 -8.32 -11.85 -9.35
N LEU A 89 -7.68 -12.89 -9.91
CA LEU A 89 -6.62 -12.67 -10.89
C LEU A 89 -7.10 -11.87 -12.12
N PRO A 90 -8.26 -12.20 -12.74
CA PRO A 90 -8.73 -11.38 -13.87
C PRO A 90 -9.01 -9.92 -13.49
N ALA A 91 -9.60 -9.67 -12.31
CA ALA A 91 -9.86 -8.32 -11.84
C ALA A 91 -8.56 -7.56 -11.57
N TRP A 92 -7.56 -8.23 -11.00
CA TRP A 92 -6.24 -7.65 -10.78
C TRP A 92 -5.58 -7.27 -12.10
N GLN A 93 -5.56 -8.19 -13.06
CA GLN A 93 -4.98 -7.95 -14.38
C GLN A 93 -5.68 -6.84 -15.16
N ALA A 94 -6.99 -6.67 -14.94
CA ALA A 94 -7.77 -5.60 -15.58
C ALA A 94 -7.33 -4.20 -15.13
N LEU A 95 -6.68 -4.07 -13.98
CA LEU A 95 -6.14 -2.79 -13.50
C LEU A 95 -4.90 -2.35 -14.29
N GLY A 96 -4.31 -3.24 -15.07
CA GLY A 96 -3.08 -2.98 -15.82
C GLY A 96 -1.83 -3.34 -15.01
N ARG A 97 -0.67 -2.96 -15.54
CA ARG A 97 0.62 -3.28 -14.93
C ARG A 97 1.10 -2.14 -14.05
N PHE A 98 1.70 -2.49 -12.92
CA PHE A 98 2.28 -1.54 -11.99
C PHE A 98 3.79 -1.78 -11.86
N ASP A 99 4.52 -0.69 -11.68
CA ASP A 99 5.97 -0.73 -11.41
C ASP A 99 6.24 -0.81 -9.92
N ARG A 100 5.35 -0.25 -9.12
CA ARG A 100 5.43 -0.24 -7.66
C ARG A 100 4.05 -0.47 -7.08
N VAL A 101 3.97 -1.24 -5.99
CA VAL A 101 2.72 -1.49 -5.27
C VAL A 101 2.95 -1.32 -3.78
N LEU A 102 2.09 -0.53 -3.14
CA LEU A 102 2.01 -0.41 -1.68
C LEU A 102 0.73 -1.09 -1.21
N ILE A 103 0.85 -1.97 -0.22
CA ILE A 103 -0.28 -2.67 0.38
C ILE A 103 -0.30 -2.33 1.86
N ASP A 104 -1.39 -1.71 2.33
CA ASP A 104 -1.57 -1.33 3.74
C ASP A 104 -2.94 -1.81 4.23
N PRO A 105 -3.10 -3.15 4.39
CA PRO A 105 -4.40 -3.73 4.69
C PRO A 105 -4.75 -3.61 6.18
N PRO A 106 -6.02 -3.82 6.54
CA PRO A 106 -6.41 -3.97 7.92
C PRO A 106 -5.86 -5.27 8.52
N ARG A 107 -6.23 -5.56 9.78
CA ARG A 107 -5.71 -6.70 10.53
C ARG A 107 -5.92 -8.05 9.84
N GLU A 108 -6.99 -8.18 9.07
CA GLU A 108 -7.29 -9.41 8.30
C GLU A 108 -6.25 -9.72 7.23
N GLY A 109 -5.41 -8.74 6.89
CA GLY A 109 -4.47 -8.86 5.80
C GLY A 109 -5.17 -8.76 4.44
N ALA A 110 -4.52 -9.31 3.41
CA ALA A 110 -4.99 -9.20 2.03
C ALA A 110 -4.76 -10.52 1.27
N LEU A 111 -5.36 -11.60 1.75
CA LEU A 111 -5.11 -12.96 1.24
C LEU A 111 -5.41 -13.08 -0.25
N GLU A 112 -6.61 -12.69 -0.68
CA GLU A 112 -7.03 -12.85 -2.08
C GLU A 112 -6.22 -11.94 -3.01
N LEU A 113 -5.87 -10.75 -2.55
CA LEU A 113 -5.00 -9.84 -3.28
C LEU A 113 -3.59 -10.42 -3.43
N ALA A 114 -3.01 -10.95 -2.35
CA ALA A 114 -1.69 -11.58 -2.38
C ALA A 114 -1.67 -12.80 -3.32
N LYS A 115 -2.74 -13.60 -3.33
CA LYS A 115 -2.89 -14.71 -4.27
C LYS A 115 -2.90 -14.23 -5.72
N ALA A 116 -3.70 -13.20 -6.02
CA ALA A 116 -3.81 -12.67 -7.36
C ALA A 116 -2.45 -12.13 -7.85
N ILE A 117 -1.77 -11.36 -7.02
CA ILE A 117 -0.44 -10.83 -7.33
C ILE A 117 0.56 -11.96 -7.55
N ALA A 118 0.54 -12.99 -6.68
CA ALA A 118 1.46 -14.10 -6.77
C ALA A 118 1.24 -14.94 -8.04
N GLU A 119 -0.01 -15.11 -8.46
CA GLU A 119 -0.37 -15.89 -9.64
C GLU A 119 -0.21 -15.13 -10.96
N ASP A 120 -0.14 -13.80 -10.91
CA ASP A 120 0.01 -12.97 -12.12
C ASP A 120 1.40 -13.21 -12.74
N PRO A 121 1.47 -13.53 -14.05
CA PRO A 121 2.76 -13.64 -14.75
C PRO A 121 3.56 -12.35 -14.74
N TRP A 122 2.90 -11.18 -14.76
CA TRP A 122 3.59 -9.91 -14.61
C TRP A 122 4.09 -9.75 -13.18
N LYS A 123 5.40 -9.68 -12.99
CA LYS A 123 6.01 -9.49 -11.66
C LYS A 123 6.24 -8.01 -11.43
N ILE A 124 5.73 -7.53 -10.31
CA ILE A 124 5.87 -6.13 -9.90
C ILE A 124 7.33 -5.94 -9.45
N PRO A 125 8.06 -4.95 -10.02
CA PRO A 125 9.46 -4.74 -9.65
C PRO A 125 9.70 -4.50 -8.17
N ARG A 126 8.77 -3.85 -7.47
CA ARG A 126 8.87 -3.70 -6.00
C ARG A 126 7.50 -3.57 -5.36
N ILE A 127 7.34 -4.27 -4.23
CA ILE A 127 6.16 -4.22 -3.38
C ILE A 127 6.60 -3.85 -1.97
N VAL A 128 5.88 -2.92 -1.33
CA VAL A 128 6.00 -2.66 0.11
C VAL A 128 4.67 -3.04 0.76
N TYR A 129 4.75 -3.90 1.76
CA TYR A 129 3.59 -4.34 2.54
C TYR A 129 3.73 -3.78 3.95
N VAL A 130 2.77 -2.95 4.35
CA VAL A 130 2.69 -2.37 5.69
C VAL A 130 1.63 -3.14 6.47
N SER A 131 1.96 -3.66 7.64
CA SER A 131 1.07 -4.55 8.39
C SER A 131 1.01 -4.19 9.86
N CYS A 132 -0.20 -4.20 10.41
CA CYS A 132 -0.41 -4.12 11.85
C CYS A 132 -0.57 -5.51 12.50
N ASN A 133 -0.49 -6.60 11.72
CA ASN A 133 -0.67 -7.96 12.21
C ASN A 133 0.41 -8.89 11.63
N PRO A 134 1.40 -9.30 12.45
CA PRO A 134 2.49 -10.15 11.96
C PRO A 134 2.02 -11.50 11.40
N ALA A 135 0.94 -12.06 11.92
CA ALA A 135 0.45 -13.37 11.48
C ALA A 135 -0.09 -13.31 10.05
N THR A 136 -0.90 -12.29 9.73
CA THR A 136 -1.43 -12.14 8.37
C THR A 136 -0.36 -11.67 7.39
N LEU A 137 0.60 -10.87 7.84
CA LEU A 137 1.76 -10.53 7.03
C LEU A 137 2.55 -11.79 6.64
N ALA A 138 2.83 -12.67 7.60
CA ALA A 138 3.56 -13.91 7.32
C ALA A 138 2.83 -14.80 6.32
N ARG A 139 1.51 -14.91 6.45
CA ARG A 139 0.68 -15.67 5.52
C ARG A 139 0.73 -15.11 4.10
N ASP A 140 0.53 -13.80 3.96
CA ASP A 140 0.51 -13.13 2.67
C ASP A 140 1.91 -13.10 2.04
N ALA A 141 2.95 -12.86 2.85
CA ALA A 141 4.33 -12.91 2.41
C ALA A 141 4.72 -14.31 1.88
N SER A 142 4.24 -15.36 2.54
CA SER A 142 4.48 -16.74 2.09
C SER A 142 3.94 -16.96 0.66
N LEU A 143 2.76 -16.43 0.35
CA LEU A 143 2.20 -16.50 -1.00
C LEU A 143 3.05 -15.74 -2.01
N LEU A 144 3.46 -14.52 -1.67
CA LEU A 144 4.29 -13.72 -2.56
C LEU A 144 5.63 -14.40 -2.84
N VAL A 145 6.25 -14.99 -1.84
CA VAL A 145 7.56 -15.64 -1.99
C VAL A 145 7.44 -16.99 -2.66
N HIS A 146 6.61 -17.89 -2.13
CA HIS A 146 6.59 -19.28 -2.56
C HIS A 146 5.77 -19.52 -3.81
N THR A 147 4.63 -18.86 -3.97
CA THR A 147 3.82 -18.95 -5.18
C THR A 147 4.25 -17.92 -6.22
N GLY A 148 4.50 -16.69 -5.79
CA GLY A 148 4.80 -15.58 -6.68
C GLY A 148 6.23 -15.48 -7.14
N GLY A 149 7.16 -16.13 -6.45
CA GLY A 149 8.57 -16.05 -6.78
C GLY A 149 9.25 -14.75 -6.37
N TYR A 150 8.57 -13.93 -5.56
CA TYR A 150 9.18 -12.70 -5.04
C TYR A 150 10.23 -13.03 -3.99
N ARG A 151 11.21 -12.14 -3.88
CA ARG A 151 12.24 -12.22 -2.84
C ARG A 151 11.95 -11.21 -1.77
N LEU A 152 11.94 -11.63 -0.50
CA LEU A 152 11.87 -10.72 0.62
C LEU A 152 13.24 -10.03 0.77
N ARG A 153 13.30 -8.74 0.47
CA ARG A 153 14.56 -7.97 0.47
C ARG A 153 14.88 -7.39 1.83
N SER A 154 13.84 -6.94 2.55
CA SER A 154 13.98 -6.43 3.90
C SER A 154 12.67 -6.52 4.63
N ALA A 155 12.75 -6.58 5.95
CA ALA A 155 11.61 -6.48 6.83
C ALA A 155 12.03 -5.69 8.06
N GLY A 156 11.13 -4.89 8.59
CA GLY A 156 11.39 -4.06 9.76
C GLY A 156 10.13 -3.79 10.54
N VAL A 157 10.33 -3.24 11.73
CA VAL A 157 9.24 -2.96 12.68
C VAL A 157 9.34 -1.51 13.10
N ILE A 158 8.19 -0.83 13.15
CA ILE A 158 8.05 0.49 13.79
C ILE A 158 7.15 0.31 15.00
N ASN A 159 7.67 0.59 16.17
CA ASN A 159 6.86 0.58 17.38
C ASN A 159 6.11 1.90 17.47
N MET A 160 4.80 1.86 17.21
CA MET A 160 3.95 3.04 17.16
C MET A 160 3.76 3.68 18.53
N PHE A 161 3.67 2.86 19.57
CA PHE A 161 3.47 3.30 20.94
C PHE A 161 4.37 2.47 21.85
N PRO A 162 5.44 3.05 22.41
CA PRO A 162 6.28 2.35 23.38
C PRO A 162 5.45 1.74 24.49
N HIS A 163 5.76 0.51 24.88
CA HIS A 163 5.07 -0.24 25.94
C HIS A 163 3.64 -0.67 25.59
N THR A 164 3.25 -0.65 24.29
CA THR A 164 1.96 -1.16 23.84
C THR A 164 2.16 -2.21 22.77
N SER A 165 1.05 -2.86 22.36
CA SER A 165 1.05 -3.82 21.27
C SER A 165 0.85 -3.18 19.88
N HIS A 166 0.83 -1.86 19.79
CA HIS A 166 0.67 -1.14 18.53
C HIS A 166 1.99 -1.08 17.79
N VAL A 167 2.21 -2.09 16.94
CA VAL A 167 3.43 -2.25 16.15
C VAL A 167 3.04 -2.35 14.69
N GLU A 168 3.73 -1.57 13.85
CA GLU A 168 3.64 -1.71 12.40
C GLU A 168 4.88 -2.42 11.89
N SER A 169 4.68 -3.38 11.00
CA SER A 169 5.75 -4.07 10.30
C SER A 169 5.74 -3.67 8.84
N MET A 170 6.90 -3.56 8.24
CA MET A 170 7.04 -3.28 6.80
C MET A 170 7.90 -4.36 6.18
N ALA A 171 7.47 -4.87 5.03
CA ALA A 171 8.23 -5.84 4.27
C ALA A 171 8.36 -5.38 2.82
N VAL A 172 9.54 -5.57 2.24
CA VAL A 172 9.87 -5.19 0.87
C VAL A 172 10.10 -6.45 0.07
N PHE A 173 9.41 -6.55 -1.07
CA PHE A 173 9.53 -7.68 -1.99
C PHE A 173 9.96 -7.18 -3.37
N GLU A 174 10.82 -7.96 -4.00
CA GLU A 174 11.25 -7.74 -5.39
C GLU A 174 11.22 -9.00 -6.21
#